data_1b56700f1a60f14760d386d74c53cd79
#
_entry.id   1b56700f1a60f14760d386d74c53cd79
#
_cell.length_a   1.000
_cell.length_b   1.000
_cell.length_c   1.000
_cell.angle_alpha   90.00
_cell.angle_beta   90.00
_cell.angle_gamma   90.00
#
_symmetry.space_group_name_H-M   'P 1'
#
loop_
_entity.id
_entity.type
_entity.pdbx_description
1 polymer ?
#
loop_
_entity_poly.entity_id
_entity_poly.type
_entity_poly.pdbx_seq_one_letter_code
_entity_poly.pdbx_strand_id
1 'polypeptide(L)'
;MTALPEAMHLSHIDARLSYEVAAPAHLLLNIEAADAPTQTVLSEALTIEPPTAMQVFCDAGSGNRFIRFDAAVGPLRIAYRATVRRASVHVPTGLPEVPVNQVPDDVLHYLMPTRYCESDLMARCAQQLF
;
A
#
# COMPACT_ATOMS: atom_id res chain seq x y z
N MET A 1 -12.66 -34.13 -6.32
CA MET A 1 -12.54 -33.19 -5.18
C MET A 1 -12.75 -31.80 -5.75
N THR A 2 -13.99 -31.30 -5.67
CA THR A 2 -14.39 -30.02 -6.26
C THR A 2 -13.87 -28.93 -5.33
N ALA A 3 -12.93 -28.12 -5.80
CA ALA A 3 -12.48 -26.94 -5.05
C ALA A 3 -13.70 -26.05 -4.79
N LEU A 4 -13.92 -25.67 -3.53
CA LEU A 4 -14.89 -24.66 -3.17
C LEU A 4 -14.55 -23.37 -3.93
N PRO A 5 -15.54 -22.64 -4.47
CA PRO A 5 -15.26 -21.39 -5.14
C PRO A 5 -14.55 -20.44 -4.18
N GLU A 6 -13.37 -19.92 -4.58
CA GLU A 6 -12.67 -18.90 -3.83
C GLU A 6 -13.63 -17.74 -3.56
N ALA A 7 -13.84 -17.44 -2.29
CA ALA A 7 -14.67 -16.31 -1.92
C ALA A 7 -14.01 -15.03 -2.44
N MET A 8 -14.68 -14.37 -3.37
CA MET A 8 -14.21 -13.12 -3.95
C MET A 8 -14.76 -11.95 -3.14
N HIS A 9 -13.88 -11.06 -2.69
CA HIS A 9 -14.26 -9.87 -1.95
C HIS A 9 -14.22 -8.65 -2.86
N LEU A 10 -15.29 -7.87 -2.82
CA LEU A 10 -15.36 -6.56 -3.47
C LEU A 10 -15.08 -5.48 -2.43
N SER A 11 -14.14 -4.60 -2.72
CA SER A 11 -13.78 -3.46 -1.88
C SER A 11 -13.96 -2.16 -2.65
N HIS A 12 -14.55 -1.16 -2.00
CA HIS A 12 -14.69 0.19 -2.53
C HIS A 12 -13.74 1.12 -1.78
N ILE A 13 -12.98 1.88 -2.53
CA ILE A 13 -12.02 2.86 -2.02
C ILE A 13 -12.56 4.26 -2.34
N ASP A 14 -12.57 5.16 -1.36
CA ASP A 14 -12.84 6.60 -1.53
C ASP A 14 -11.85 7.34 -0.63
N ALA A 15 -10.76 7.83 -1.22
CA ALA A 15 -9.73 8.60 -0.53
C ALA A 15 -9.81 10.06 -0.98
N ARG A 16 -9.83 11.00 -0.01
CA ARG A 16 -9.89 12.43 -0.27
C ARG A 16 -8.88 13.14 0.59
N LEU A 17 -8.02 13.91 -0.07
CA LEU A 17 -6.97 14.70 0.57
C LEU A 17 -7.18 16.17 0.20
N SER A 18 -7.03 17.04 1.19
CA SER A 18 -7.10 18.49 1.00
C SER A 18 -5.93 19.14 1.69
N TYR A 19 -5.20 19.95 0.96
CA TYR A 19 -4.02 20.66 1.43
C TYR A 19 -4.12 22.15 1.11
N GLU A 20 -3.47 22.98 1.92
CA GLU A 20 -3.08 24.33 1.58
C GLU A 20 -1.57 24.34 1.37
N VAL A 21 -1.15 24.50 0.13
CA VAL A 21 0.26 24.45 -0.25
C VAL A 21 0.86 25.82 -0.01
N ALA A 22 1.72 25.93 1.01
CA ALA A 22 2.33 27.19 1.42
C ALA A 22 3.50 27.64 0.52
N ALA A 23 4.18 26.70 -0.15
CA ALA A 23 5.26 26.95 -1.09
C ALA A 23 5.22 25.89 -2.20
N PRO A 24 5.73 26.20 -3.41
CA PRO A 24 5.79 25.19 -4.48
C PRO A 24 6.45 23.89 -3.97
N ALA A 25 5.85 22.75 -4.24
CA ALA A 25 6.29 21.46 -3.72
C ALA A 25 6.16 20.37 -4.79
N HIS A 26 7.12 19.44 -4.80
CA HIS A 26 7.00 18.21 -5.56
C HIS A 26 6.36 17.15 -4.67
N LEU A 27 5.23 16.60 -5.08
CA LEU A 27 4.50 15.58 -4.34
C LEU A 27 4.73 14.20 -4.95
N LEU A 28 4.92 13.22 -4.08
CA LEU A 28 4.94 11.80 -4.39
C LEU A 28 3.88 11.11 -3.53
N LEU A 29 2.91 10.48 -4.17
CA LEU A 29 1.79 9.83 -3.50
C LEU A 29 1.69 8.36 -3.90
N ASN A 30 1.32 7.53 -2.94
CA ASN A 30 0.95 6.14 -3.12
C ASN A 30 -0.47 5.93 -2.58
N ILE A 31 -1.48 6.32 -3.37
CA ILE A 31 -2.90 6.26 -2.98
C ILE A 31 -3.73 5.38 -3.91
N GLU A 32 -3.18 5.01 -5.05
CA GLU A 32 -3.86 4.13 -6.00
C GLU A 32 -3.75 2.67 -5.56
N ALA A 33 -4.76 1.88 -5.90
CA ALA A 33 -4.74 0.44 -5.64
C ALA A 33 -3.53 -0.20 -6.33
N ALA A 34 -2.77 -1.01 -5.61
CA ALA A 34 -1.58 -1.67 -6.13
C ALA A 34 -1.94 -2.69 -7.23
N ASP A 35 -1.01 -2.91 -8.13
CA ASP A 35 -1.08 -3.97 -9.12
C ASP A 35 -0.54 -5.26 -8.51
N ALA A 36 -1.42 -6.21 -8.19
CA ALA A 36 -1.06 -7.43 -7.51
C ALA A 36 -1.80 -8.65 -8.08
N PRO A 37 -1.16 -9.83 -8.10
CA PRO A 37 -1.77 -11.05 -8.67
C PRO A 37 -3.08 -11.46 -7.98
N THR A 38 -3.26 -11.06 -6.71
CA THR A 38 -4.42 -11.41 -5.89
C THR A 38 -5.56 -10.41 -5.97
N GLN A 39 -5.42 -9.35 -6.76
CA GLN A 39 -6.47 -8.34 -6.90
C GLN A 39 -6.61 -7.84 -8.34
N THR A 40 -7.81 -7.35 -8.63
CA THR A 40 -8.14 -6.74 -9.92
C THR A 40 -8.85 -5.42 -9.68
N VAL A 41 -8.33 -4.34 -10.23
CA VAL A 41 -9.02 -3.03 -10.24
C VAL A 41 -10.09 -3.08 -11.31
N LEU A 42 -11.36 -3.03 -10.90
CA LEU A 42 -12.51 -3.10 -11.81
C LEU A 42 -12.86 -1.72 -12.39
N SER A 43 -12.70 -0.68 -11.58
CA SER A 43 -12.88 0.70 -11.98
C SER A 43 -12.07 1.59 -11.06
N GLU A 44 -11.55 2.68 -11.60
CA GLU A 44 -10.85 3.69 -10.81
C GLU A 44 -10.97 5.08 -11.43
N ALA A 45 -10.85 6.09 -10.60
CA ALA A 45 -10.77 7.49 -11.00
C ALA A 45 -9.89 8.27 -10.01
N LEU A 46 -8.92 8.99 -10.53
CA LEU A 46 -8.08 9.92 -9.79
C LEU A 46 -8.36 11.33 -10.31
N THR A 47 -8.56 12.26 -9.39
CA THR A 47 -8.79 13.67 -9.69
C THR A 47 -7.84 14.53 -8.86
N ILE A 48 -7.19 15.50 -9.50
CA ILE A 48 -6.34 16.50 -8.83
C ILE A 48 -6.89 17.88 -9.21
N GLU A 49 -7.16 18.71 -8.23
CA GLU A 49 -7.66 20.08 -8.39
C GLU A 49 -6.72 21.07 -7.67
N PRO A 50 -6.18 22.07 -8.38
CA PRO A 50 -6.36 22.35 -9.80
C PRO A 50 -5.75 21.26 -10.70
N PRO A 51 -6.25 21.09 -11.96
CA PRO A 51 -5.72 20.11 -12.88
C PRO A 51 -4.22 20.28 -13.08
N THR A 52 -3.48 19.22 -12.87
CA THR A 52 -2.01 19.22 -12.86
C THR A 52 -1.49 18.03 -13.67
N ALA A 53 -0.47 18.28 -14.49
CA ALA A 53 0.22 17.19 -15.18
C ALA A 53 0.94 16.29 -14.16
N MET A 54 0.71 15.00 -14.25
CA MET A 54 1.29 14.02 -13.33
C MET A 54 2.01 12.92 -14.10
N GLN A 55 2.98 12.30 -13.44
CA GLN A 55 3.63 11.09 -13.88
C GLN A 55 3.20 9.94 -12.98
N VAL A 56 2.88 8.81 -13.59
CA VAL A 56 2.53 7.57 -12.89
C VAL A 56 3.62 6.54 -13.15
N PHE A 57 4.04 5.82 -12.12
CA PHE A 57 4.95 4.68 -12.25
C PHE A 57 4.55 3.58 -11.28
N CYS A 58 4.87 2.35 -11.66
CA CYS A 58 4.65 1.16 -10.85
C CYS A 58 6.01 0.63 -10.36
N ASP A 59 6.11 0.36 -9.07
CA ASP A 59 7.26 -0.35 -8.52
C ASP A 59 7.14 -1.84 -8.83
N ALA A 60 8.06 -2.35 -9.63
CA ALA A 60 8.03 -3.73 -10.10
C ALA A 60 8.19 -4.77 -8.97
N GLY A 61 8.80 -4.39 -7.85
CA GLY A 61 9.03 -5.29 -6.72
C GLY A 61 7.78 -5.49 -5.87
N SER A 62 7.03 -4.41 -5.62
CA SER A 62 5.87 -4.43 -4.72
C SER A 62 4.52 -4.34 -5.45
N GLY A 63 4.50 -3.97 -6.74
CA GLY A 63 3.27 -3.63 -7.47
C GLY A 63 2.63 -2.32 -7.03
N ASN A 64 3.27 -1.56 -6.14
CA ASN A 64 2.78 -0.27 -5.70
C ASN A 64 2.80 0.74 -6.84
N ARG A 65 1.70 1.48 -6.95
CA ARG A 65 1.54 2.54 -7.96
C ARG A 65 1.75 3.89 -7.30
N PHE A 66 2.63 4.67 -7.91
CA PHE A 66 2.98 5.99 -7.42
C PHE A 66 2.62 7.05 -8.44
N ILE A 67 2.12 8.16 -7.96
CA ILE A 67 1.93 9.39 -8.76
C ILE A 67 2.84 10.48 -8.24
N ARG A 68 3.40 11.28 -9.14
CA ARG A 68 4.19 12.45 -8.77
C ARG A 68 3.84 13.64 -9.65
N PHE A 69 3.85 14.83 -9.05
CA PHE A 69 3.52 16.07 -9.71
C PHE A 69 4.01 17.28 -8.91
N ASP A 70 4.10 18.42 -9.57
CA ASP A 70 4.43 19.69 -8.95
C ASP A 70 3.15 20.41 -8.54
N ALA A 71 3.05 20.78 -7.26
CA ALA A 71 1.96 21.54 -6.69
C ALA A 71 2.36 23.02 -6.59
N ALA A 72 1.54 23.90 -7.14
CA ALA A 72 1.66 25.34 -6.95
C ALA A 72 1.13 25.76 -5.57
N VAL A 73 1.48 26.98 -5.14
CA VAL A 73 0.93 27.59 -3.92
C VAL A 73 -0.58 27.72 -4.03
N GLY A 74 -1.29 27.39 -2.95
CA GLY A 74 -2.74 27.50 -2.83
C GLY A 74 -3.45 26.19 -2.50
N PRO A 75 -4.77 26.14 -2.65
CA PRO A 75 -5.55 24.96 -2.32
C PRO A 75 -5.29 23.82 -3.30
N LEU A 76 -5.09 22.63 -2.75
CA LEU A 76 -4.91 21.40 -3.51
C LEU A 76 -5.88 20.33 -3.00
N ARG A 77 -6.66 19.76 -3.89
CA ARG A 77 -7.54 18.62 -3.58
C ARG A 77 -7.19 17.44 -4.45
N ILE A 78 -7.16 16.28 -3.82
CA ILE A 78 -6.88 15.01 -4.48
C ILE A 78 -7.97 14.05 -4.08
N ALA A 79 -8.60 13.40 -5.05
CA ALA A 79 -9.60 12.39 -4.79
C ALA A 79 -9.31 11.14 -5.63
N TYR A 80 -9.27 9.99 -4.98
CA TYR A 80 -9.15 8.70 -5.64
C TYR A 80 -10.31 7.81 -5.24
N ARG A 81 -10.96 7.23 -6.23
CA ARG A 81 -12.02 6.23 -6.04
C ARG A 81 -11.69 5.00 -6.85
N ALA A 82 -11.91 3.84 -6.26
CA ALA A 82 -11.75 2.58 -6.98
C ALA A 82 -12.70 1.50 -6.46
N THR A 83 -13.00 0.56 -7.33
CA THR A 83 -13.62 -0.71 -6.99
C THR A 83 -12.64 -1.82 -7.30
N VAL A 84 -12.27 -2.58 -6.29
CA VAL A 84 -11.26 -3.63 -6.35
C VAL A 84 -11.87 -4.96 -5.98
N ARG A 85 -11.63 -5.96 -6.80
CA ARG A 85 -11.97 -7.36 -6.53
C ARG A 85 -10.72 -8.07 -6.03
N ARG A 86 -10.81 -8.73 -4.89
CA ARG A 86 -9.71 -9.47 -4.28
C ARG A 86 -10.08 -10.95 -4.16
N ALA A 87 -9.12 -11.82 -4.47
CA ALA A 87 -9.21 -13.23 -4.13
C ALA A 87 -8.99 -13.42 -2.62
N SER A 88 -9.70 -14.35 -2.00
CA SER A 88 -9.37 -14.78 -0.65
C SER A 88 -8.02 -15.49 -0.66
N VAL A 89 -7.10 -14.98 0.16
CA VAL A 89 -5.84 -15.67 0.43
C VAL A 89 -6.04 -16.53 1.67
N HIS A 90 -5.95 -17.84 1.50
CA HIS A 90 -5.92 -18.77 2.63
C HIS A 90 -4.52 -18.76 3.22
N VAL A 91 -4.40 -18.25 4.43
CA VAL A 91 -3.14 -18.35 5.19
C VAL A 91 -3.16 -19.69 5.95
N PRO A 92 -2.23 -20.60 5.67
CA PRO A 92 -2.15 -21.85 6.42
C PRO A 92 -1.96 -21.57 7.91
N THR A 93 -2.72 -22.27 8.75
CA THR A 93 -2.55 -22.21 10.20
C THR A 93 -1.53 -23.27 10.68
N GLY A 94 -0.83 -23.00 11.77
CA GLY A 94 0.13 -23.93 12.36
C GLY A 94 1.42 -24.07 11.56
N LEU A 95 1.82 -23.03 10.83
CA LEU A 95 3.14 -22.98 10.20
C LEU A 95 4.22 -23.02 11.30
N PRO A 96 5.30 -23.83 11.12
CA PRO A 96 6.41 -23.84 12.05
C PRO A 96 7.17 -22.50 11.99
N GLU A 97 7.76 -22.13 13.10
CA GLU A 97 8.70 -21.02 13.15
C GLU A 97 9.92 -21.34 12.28
N VAL A 98 10.33 -20.38 11.46
CA VAL A 98 11.52 -20.51 10.62
C VAL A 98 12.72 -19.95 11.36
N PRO A 99 13.75 -20.77 11.65
CA PRO A 99 15.00 -20.27 12.24
C PRO A 99 15.64 -19.19 11.37
N VAL A 100 16.27 -18.19 12.01
CA VAL A 100 16.83 -17.01 11.30
C VAL A 100 17.82 -17.40 10.18
N ASN A 101 18.61 -18.46 10.40
CA ASN A 101 19.54 -18.97 9.39
C ASN A 101 18.89 -19.68 8.18
N GLN A 102 17.57 -19.84 8.19
CA GLN A 102 16.77 -20.41 7.11
C GLN A 102 15.79 -19.39 6.49
N VAL A 103 15.77 -18.17 7.01
CA VAL A 103 14.95 -17.08 6.43
C VAL A 103 15.48 -16.74 5.04
N PRO A 104 14.63 -16.70 4.00
CA PRO A 104 15.04 -16.32 2.66
C PRO A 104 15.65 -14.91 2.61
N ASP A 105 16.70 -14.73 1.77
CA ASP A 105 17.46 -13.48 1.70
C ASP A 105 16.60 -12.26 1.32
N ASP A 106 15.60 -12.46 0.47
CA ASP A 106 14.68 -11.42 0.00
C ASP A 106 13.75 -10.86 1.08
N VAL A 107 13.60 -11.55 2.21
CA VAL A 107 12.79 -11.09 3.34
C VAL A 107 13.61 -10.63 4.55
N LEU A 108 14.94 -10.76 4.53
CA LEU A 108 15.81 -10.37 5.65
C LEU A 108 15.69 -8.89 6.02
N HIS A 109 15.41 -8.02 5.05
CA HIS A 109 15.24 -6.59 5.29
C HIS A 109 14.02 -6.27 6.19
N TYR A 110 13.02 -7.16 6.28
CA TYR A 110 11.89 -7.00 7.19
C TYR A 110 12.23 -7.25 8.66
N LEU A 111 13.38 -7.86 8.93
CA LEU A 111 13.89 -8.04 10.30
C LEU A 111 14.55 -6.76 10.86
N MET A 112 14.80 -5.78 10.01
CA MET A 112 15.42 -4.51 10.38
C MET A 112 14.37 -3.50 10.87
N PRO A 113 14.69 -2.72 11.92
CA PRO A 113 13.82 -1.63 12.33
C PRO A 113 13.70 -0.58 11.23
N THR A 114 12.53 0.00 11.09
CA THR A 114 12.27 1.10 10.16
C THR A 114 11.68 2.29 10.91
N ARG A 115 11.62 3.46 10.25
CA ARG A 115 10.97 4.65 10.82
C ARG A 115 9.49 4.42 11.19
N TYR A 116 8.82 3.48 10.52
CA TYR A 116 7.40 3.17 10.74
C TYR A 116 7.18 1.94 11.60
N CYS A 117 8.21 1.12 11.78
CA CYS A 117 8.22 -0.06 12.62
C CYS A 117 9.52 -0.07 13.42
N GLU A 118 9.48 0.63 14.54
CA GLU A 118 10.61 0.78 15.47
C GLU A 118 10.71 -0.46 16.37
N SER A 119 10.94 -1.63 15.76
CA SER A 119 10.95 -2.93 16.44
C SER A 119 12.00 -3.01 17.55
N ASP A 120 13.12 -2.31 17.40
CA ASP A 120 14.17 -2.18 18.41
C ASP A 120 13.69 -1.45 19.67
N LEU A 121 12.84 -0.42 19.54
CA LEU A 121 12.25 0.30 20.67
C LEU A 121 11.09 -0.46 21.28
N MET A 122 10.35 -1.23 20.49
CA MET A 122 9.16 -1.97 20.91
C MET A 122 9.47 -3.33 21.59
N ALA A 123 10.71 -3.83 21.47
CA ALA A 123 11.09 -5.13 22.04
C ALA A 123 10.78 -5.25 23.54
N ARG A 124 11.03 -4.18 24.31
CA ARG A 124 10.74 -4.17 25.76
C ARG A 124 9.24 -4.20 26.06
N CYS A 125 8.44 -3.52 25.25
CA CYS A 125 6.99 -3.52 25.36
C CYS A 125 6.41 -4.90 25.02
N ALA A 126 6.91 -5.54 23.98
CA ALA A 126 6.50 -6.89 23.58
C ALA A 126 6.79 -7.92 24.70
N GLN A 127 7.97 -7.88 25.31
CA GLN A 127 8.34 -8.76 26.42
C GLN A 127 7.48 -8.58 27.70
N GLN A 128 6.80 -7.43 27.84
CA GLN A 128 5.90 -7.18 28.97
C GLN A 128 4.47 -7.66 28.70
N LEU A 129 4.09 -7.78 27.45
CA LEU A 129 2.72 -8.11 27.04
C LEU A 129 2.54 -9.59 26.70
N PHE A 130 3.60 -10.27 26.33
CA PHE A 130 3.62 -11.66 25.89
C PHE A 130 4.68 -12.48 26.66
#